data_5c06b8e7aafc2db0306e3f22f04de5a1
#
_entry.id   5c06b8e7aafc2db0306e3f22f04de5a1
#
_cell.length_a   1.000
_cell.length_b   1.000
_cell.length_c   1.000
_cell.angle_alpha   90.00
_cell.angle_beta   90.00
_cell.angle_gamma   90.00
#
_symmetry.space_group_name_H-M   'P 1'
#
loop_
_entity.id
_entity.type
_entity.pdbx_description
1 polymer ?
#
loop_
_entity_poly.entity_id
_entity_poly.type
_entity_poly.pdbx_seq_one_letter_code
_entity_poly.pdbx_strand_id
1 'polypeptide(L)'
;MKKIFLDLDGTLAKFNVRNALQRFETEKGFFAKLGAYKGIEKINEMAKNGNVYIISASPNEQADSDKMKWIEKYLNNVPIENRLICRCGDNKAEFLKTKGIKIDKNCYLLDDYTKNLVEWEEVGGVGIKRITKVADNSRKLWKGLEVKNLGNLAIVVA
;
A
#
# COMPACT_ATOMS: atom_id res chain seq x y z
N MET A 1 -17.39 -10.23 3.12
CA MET A 1 -16.03 -10.67 2.70
C MET A 1 -15.03 -9.57 3.07
N LYS A 2 -13.88 -9.95 3.63
CA LYS A 2 -12.81 -9.00 3.99
C LYS A 2 -12.16 -8.46 2.71
N LYS A 3 -11.91 -7.16 2.68
CA LYS A 3 -11.15 -6.47 1.63
C LYS A 3 -9.81 -6.03 2.20
N ILE A 4 -8.74 -6.29 1.48
CA ILE A 4 -7.37 -6.03 1.93
C ILE A 4 -6.75 -4.99 1.00
N PHE A 5 -6.54 -3.80 1.52
CA PHE A 5 -5.93 -2.68 0.82
C PHE A 5 -4.46 -2.58 1.18
N LEU A 6 -3.61 -2.42 0.19
CA LEU A 6 -2.16 -2.43 0.33
C LEU A 6 -1.58 -1.15 -0.26
N ASP A 7 -0.80 -0.43 0.52
CA ASP A 7 0.09 0.61 0.03
C ASP A 7 1.29 -0.03 -0.69
N LEU A 8 1.97 0.72 -1.55
CA LEU A 8 3.15 0.26 -2.28
C LEU A 8 4.47 0.76 -1.66
N ASP A 9 4.71 2.05 -1.70
CA ASP A 9 6.02 2.63 -1.39
C ASP A 9 6.33 2.55 0.10
N GLY A 10 7.42 1.86 0.46
CA GLY A 10 7.79 1.60 1.85
C GLY A 10 7.01 0.46 2.51
N THR A 11 5.99 -0.07 1.86
CA THR A 11 5.13 -1.15 2.35
C THR A 11 5.43 -2.48 1.64
N LEU A 12 5.25 -2.54 0.34
CA LEU A 12 5.54 -3.69 -0.53
C LEU A 12 6.77 -3.46 -1.39
N ALA A 13 6.97 -2.23 -1.88
CA ALA A 13 8.13 -1.79 -2.64
C ALA A 13 9.16 -1.15 -1.71
N LYS A 14 10.44 -1.44 -1.95
CA LYS A 14 11.57 -0.88 -1.20
C LYS A 14 11.79 0.57 -1.60
N PHE A 15 11.13 1.47 -0.91
CA PHE A 15 11.21 2.91 -1.11
C PHE A 15 11.81 3.58 0.13
N ASN A 16 12.86 4.39 -0.07
CA ASN A 16 13.45 5.20 0.98
C ASN A 16 13.35 6.68 0.60
N VAL A 17 12.50 7.40 1.31
CA VAL A 17 12.26 8.84 1.07
C VAL A 17 13.54 9.65 1.09
N ARG A 18 14.49 9.36 2.01
CA ARG A 18 15.76 10.10 2.12
C ARG A 18 16.61 10.01 0.86
N ASN A 19 16.58 8.86 0.17
CA ASN A 19 17.35 8.64 -1.04
C ASN A 19 16.56 8.97 -2.32
N ALA A 20 15.26 9.17 -2.20
CA ALA A 20 14.35 9.31 -3.33
C ALA A 20 14.00 10.77 -3.67
N LEU A 21 14.07 11.70 -2.71
CA LEU A 21 13.58 13.08 -2.87
C LEU A 21 14.17 13.84 -4.07
N GLN A 22 15.34 13.43 -4.57
CA GLN A 22 15.95 14.03 -5.77
C GLN A 22 15.76 13.19 -7.04
N ARG A 23 15.43 11.90 -6.89
CA ARG A 23 15.43 10.95 -8.02
C ARG A 23 14.04 10.73 -8.62
N PHE A 24 12.99 10.72 -7.81
CA PHE A 24 11.65 10.42 -8.33
C PHE A 24 11.06 11.54 -9.19
N GLU A 25 11.51 12.77 -9.02
CA GLU A 25 11.11 13.92 -9.85
C GLU A 25 11.80 13.95 -11.21
N THR A 26 12.99 13.36 -11.31
CA THR A 26 13.87 13.49 -12.47
C THR A 26 14.14 12.18 -13.20
N GLU A 27 13.96 11.02 -12.54
CA GLU A 27 14.29 9.72 -13.12
C GLU A 27 13.03 9.02 -13.63
N LYS A 28 12.87 8.99 -14.96
CA LYS A 28 11.82 8.20 -15.62
C LYS A 28 11.98 6.71 -15.30
N GLY A 29 10.88 6.05 -14.91
CA GLY A 29 10.90 4.65 -14.53
C GLY A 29 11.35 4.40 -13.09
N PHE A 30 11.54 5.44 -12.27
CA PHE A 30 11.99 5.30 -10.87
C PHE A 30 11.16 4.29 -10.09
N PHE A 31 9.84 4.45 -10.03
CA PHE A 31 8.95 3.55 -9.28
C PHE A 31 8.89 2.14 -9.87
N ALA A 32 9.03 2.00 -11.18
CA ALA A 32 9.03 0.69 -11.83
C ALA A 32 10.27 -0.16 -11.49
N LYS A 33 11.38 0.48 -11.12
CA LYS A 33 12.67 -0.16 -10.79
C LYS A 33 12.83 -0.53 -9.33
N LEU A 34 11.91 -0.14 -8.46
CA LEU A 34 11.99 -0.45 -7.03
C LEU A 34 11.96 -1.97 -6.81
N GLY A 35 12.80 -2.46 -5.91
CA GLY A 35 12.74 -3.85 -5.46
C GLY A 35 11.50 -4.10 -4.62
N ALA A 36 11.04 -5.36 -4.58
CA ALA A 36 9.98 -5.80 -3.69
C ALA A 36 10.55 -6.36 -2.38
N TYR A 37 9.82 -6.18 -1.29
CA TYR A 37 10.15 -6.85 -0.03
C TYR A 37 9.91 -8.36 -0.13
N LYS A 38 10.70 -9.13 0.64
CA LYS A 38 10.54 -10.58 0.76
C LYS A 38 9.12 -10.94 1.21
N GLY A 39 8.53 -11.94 0.57
CA GLY A 39 7.16 -12.38 0.84
C GLY A 39 6.12 -11.78 -0.13
N ILE A 40 6.54 -10.97 -1.10
CA ILE A 40 5.65 -10.38 -2.10
C ILE A 40 4.89 -11.46 -2.91
N GLU A 41 5.50 -12.62 -3.14
CA GLU A 41 4.87 -13.73 -3.84
C GLU A 41 3.67 -14.29 -3.09
N LYS A 42 3.70 -14.27 -1.74
CA LYS A 42 2.56 -14.68 -0.90
C LYS A 42 1.41 -13.68 -0.99
N ILE A 43 1.74 -12.39 -1.07
CA ILE A 43 0.73 -11.34 -1.32
C ILE A 43 0.08 -11.54 -2.69
N ASN A 44 0.88 -11.82 -3.73
CA ASN A 44 0.35 -12.09 -5.06
C ASN A 44 -0.54 -13.34 -5.09
N GLU A 45 -0.20 -14.37 -4.32
CA GLU A 45 -1.05 -15.57 -4.18
C GLU A 45 -2.39 -15.24 -3.50
N MET A 46 -2.37 -14.44 -2.42
CA MET A 46 -3.60 -13.97 -1.77
C MET A 46 -4.53 -13.22 -2.73
N ALA A 47 -3.97 -12.49 -3.68
CA ALA A 47 -4.72 -11.69 -4.64
C ALA A 47 -5.59 -12.52 -5.58
N LYS A 48 -5.32 -13.81 -5.74
CA LYS A 48 -6.18 -14.73 -6.52
C LYS A 48 -7.61 -14.82 -6.00
N ASN A 49 -7.83 -14.49 -4.73
CA ASN A 49 -9.17 -14.47 -4.14
C ASN A 49 -10.01 -13.26 -4.59
N GLY A 50 -9.42 -12.30 -5.33
CA GLY A 50 -10.12 -11.13 -5.87
C GLY A 50 -10.45 -10.03 -4.84
N ASN A 51 -10.01 -10.18 -3.59
CA ASN A 51 -10.32 -9.26 -2.49
C ASN A 51 -9.12 -8.39 -2.06
N VAL A 52 -8.02 -8.43 -2.80
CA VAL A 52 -6.84 -7.60 -2.59
C VAL A 52 -6.90 -6.39 -3.53
N TYR A 53 -6.65 -5.23 -2.96
CA TYR A 53 -6.64 -3.92 -3.62
C TYR A 53 -5.29 -3.25 -3.39
N ILE A 54 -4.80 -2.54 -4.38
CA ILE A 54 -3.69 -1.61 -4.20
C ILE A 54 -4.27 -0.21 -4.06
N ILE A 55 -3.78 0.55 -3.09
CA ILE A 55 -4.08 1.98 -2.93
C ILE A 55 -2.78 2.74 -2.66
N SER A 56 -2.26 3.38 -3.69
CA SER A 56 -0.97 4.08 -3.63
C SER A 56 -1.11 5.54 -4.02
N ALA A 57 -0.44 6.42 -3.30
CA ALA A 57 -0.33 7.83 -3.65
C ALA A 57 0.82 8.04 -4.64
N SER A 58 0.60 8.89 -5.63
CA SER A 58 1.55 9.16 -6.72
C SER A 58 1.65 10.66 -6.99
N PRO A 59 2.85 11.17 -7.32
CA PRO A 59 3.04 12.61 -7.58
C PRO A 59 2.52 13.06 -8.95
N ASN A 60 2.48 12.18 -9.95
CA ASN A 60 2.13 12.54 -11.34
C ASN A 60 1.80 11.32 -12.20
N GLU A 61 1.37 11.56 -13.44
CA GLU A 61 0.98 10.50 -14.40
C GLU A 61 2.13 9.57 -14.78
N GLN A 62 3.36 10.06 -14.87
CA GLN A 62 4.51 9.19 -15.15
C GLN A 62 4.73 8.19 -14.02
N ALA A 63 4.64 8.63 -12.77
CA ALA A 63 4.72 7.75 -11.61
C ALA A 63 3.54 6.76 -11.57
N ASP A 64 2.35 7.16 -11.96
CA ASP A 64 1.19 6.26 -12.11
C ASP A 64 1.53 5.09 -13.05
N SER A 65 2.04 5.41 -14.25
CA SER A 65 2.44 4.42 -15.24
C SER A 65 3.53 3.49 -14.71
N ASP A 66 4.53 4.04 -14.03
CA ASP A 66 5.62 3.25 -13.46
C ASP A 66 5.16 2.33 -12.34
N LYS A 67 4.24 2.79 -11.48
CA LYS A 67 3.63 1.97 -10.43
C LYS A 67 2.78 0.84 -11.01
N MET A 68 2.03 1.10 -12.08
CA MET A 68 1.27 0.04 -12.77
C MET A 68 2.19 -1.03 -13.35
N LYS A 69 3.36 -0.67 -13.89
CA LYS A 69 4.38 -1.64 -14.33
C LYS A 69 4.92 -2.47 -13.18
N TRP A 70 5.16 -1.84 -12.03
CA TRP A 70 5.62 -2.52 -10.82
C TRP A 70 4.58 -3.54 -10.33
N ILE A 71 3.31 -3.14 -10.28
CA ILE A 71 2.19 -4.03 -9.90
C ILE A 71 2.09 -5.21 -10.87
N GLU A 72 2.18 -4.99 -12.18
CA GLU A 72 2.15 -6.05 -13.17
C GLU A 72 3.30 -7.05 -13.00
N LYS A 73 4.48 -6.56 -12.63
CA LYS A 73 5.65 -7.41 -12.40
C LYS A 73 5.52 -8.29 -11.16
N TYR A 74 5.05 -7.76 -10.04
CA TYR A 74 5.09 -8.44 -8.75
C TYR A 74 3.73 -8.92 -8.23
N LEU A 75 2.65 -8.29 -8.67
CA LEU A 75 1.29 -8.46 -8.17
C LEU A 75 0.27 -8.63 -9.30
N ASN A 76 0.64 -9.38 -10.33
CA ASN A 76 -0.19 -9.56 -11.52
C ASN A 76 -1.54 -10.25 -11.25
N ASN A 77 -1.69 -10.92 -10.11
CA ASN A 77 -2.97 -11.51 -9.68
C ASN A 77 -3.94 -10.48 -9.09
N VAL A 78 -3.49 -9.25 -8.78
CA VAL A 78 -4.40 -8.17 -8.38
C VAL A 78 -5.20 -7.74 -9.60
N PRO A 79 -6.54 -7.82 -9.58
CA PRO A 79 -7.37 -7.37 -10.71
C PRO A 79 -7.08 -5.91 -11.09
N ILE A 80 -7.15 -5.58 -12.38
CA ILE A 80 -6.85 -4.23 -12.87
C ILE A 80 -7.75 -3.19 -12.18
N GLU A 81 -9.03 -3.49 -12.00
CA GLU A 81 -10.00 -2.64 -11.31
C GLU A 81 -9.69 -2.40 -9.83
N ASN A 82 -8.84 -3.24 -9.23
CA ASN A 82 -8.40 -3.13 -7.85
C ASN A 82 -7.06 -2.39 -7.68
N ARG A 83 -6.46 -1.90 -8.78
CA ARG A 83 -5.18 -1.17 -8.78
C ARG A 83 -5.46 0.33 -8.78
N LEU A 84 -5.57 0.92 -7.59
CA LEU A 84 -6.03 2.29 -7.39
C LEU A 84 -4.86 3.20 -7.05
N ILE A 85 -4.73 4.31 -7.79
CA ILE A 85 -3.67 5.29 -7.59
C ILE A 85 -4.32 6.66 -7.39
N CYS A 86 -4.05 7.26 -6.23
CA CYS A 86 -4.47 8.62 -5.89
C CYS A 86 -3.28 9.59 -5.99
N ARG A 87 -3.48 10.85 -5.62
CA ARG A 87 -2.41 11.86 -5.61
C ARG A 87 -1.78 11.97 -4.23
N CYS A 88 -0.50 12.34 -4.19
CA CYS A 88 0.18 12.67 -2.94
C CYS A 88 -0.60 13.76 -2.20
N GLY A 89 -0.83 13.55 -0.91
CA GLY A 89 -1.64 14.42 -0.06
C GLY A 89 -3.12 14.07 0.02
N ASP A 90 -3.62 13.20 -0.86
CA ASP A 90 -5.00 12.72 -0.79
C ASP A 90 -5.20 11.82 0.45
N ASN A 91 -6.37 11.95 1.08
CA ASN A 91 -6.84 10.95 2.03
C ASN A 91 -7.31 9.72 1.27
N LYS A 92 -6.70 8.57 1.53
CA LYS A 92 -6.98 7.32 0.82
C LYS A 92 -8.44 6.87 0.95
N ALA A 93 -9.03 7.01 2.13
CA ALA A 93 -10.42 6.62 2.37
C ALA A 93 -11.40 7.52 1.60
N GLU A 94 -11.15 8.84 1.58
CA GLU A 94 -11.94 9.79 0.79
C GLU A 94 -11.83 9.51 -0.71
N PHE A 95 -10.63 9.22 -1.20
CA PHE A 95 -10.41 8.83 -2.59
C PHE A 95 -11.24 7.58 -2.97
N LEU A 96 -11.22 6.54 -2.12
CA LEU A 96 -12.00 5.31 -2.36
C LEU A 96 -13.51 5.57 -2.37
N LYS A 97 -13.98 6.49 -1.53
CA LYS A 97 -15.38 6.92 -1.52
C LYS A 97 -15.79 7.50 -2.88
N THR A 98 -14.92 8.27 -3.55
CA THR A 98 -15.18 8.77 -4.91
C THR A 98 -15.28 7.65 -5.94
N LYS A 99 -14.71 6.49 -5.67
CA LYS A 99 -14.80 5.27 -6.50
C LYS A 99 -15.97 4.36 -6.11
N GLY A 100 -16.84 4.81 -5.22
CA GLY A 100 -17.99 4.02 -4.75
C GLY A 100 -17.61 2.91 -3.76
N ILE A 101 -16.40 2.94 -3.21
CA ILE A 101 -15.92 1.94 -2.24
C ILE A 101 -16.11 2.49 -0.83
N LYS A 102 -17.00 1.86 -0.07
CA LYS A 102 -17.22 2.17 1.35
C LYS A 102 -16.25 1.38 2.22
N ILE A 103 -15.62 2.08 3.16
CA ILE A 103 -14.75 1.48 4.18
C ILE A 103 -15.58 1.10 5.41
N ASP A 104 -15.36 -0.09 5.92
CA ASP A 104 -15.96 -0.62 7.14
C ASP A 104 -15.00 -1.56 7.88
N LYS A 105 -15.46 -2.17 8.95
CA LYS A 105 -14.68 -3.12 9.79
C LYS A 105 -14.13 -4.35 9.06
N ASN A 106 -14.55 -4.61 7.83
CA ASN A 106 -14.03 -5.68 6.99
C ASN A 106 -12.96 -5.18 5.99
N CYS A 107 -12.63 -3.88 6.03
CA CYS A 107 -11.64 -3.26 5.16
C CYS A 107 -10.34 -3.04 5.94
N TYR A 108 -9.30 -3.78 5.58
CA TYR A 108 -7.97 -3.71 6.19
C TYR A 108 -7.05 -2.89 5.31
N LEU A 109 -6.25 -1.98 5.90
CA LEU A 109 -5.19 -1.24 5.19
C LEU A 109 -3.84 -1.59 5.79
N LEU A 110 -2.94 -2.15 4.97
CA LEU A 110 -1.51 -2.27 5.27
C LEU A 110 -0.78 -1.06 4.70
N ASP A 111 -0.16 -0.28 5.56
CA ASP A 111 0.55 0.96 5.20
C ASP A 111 1.73 1.19 6.17
N ASP A 112 2.82 1.77 5.70
CA ASP A 112 3.95 2.15 6.55
C ASP A 112 3.80 3.54 7.18
N TYR A 113 2.86 4.34 6.71
CA TYR A 113 2.63 5.70 7.18
C TYR A 113 1.45 5.77 8.16
N THR A 114 1.77 6.07 9.42
CA THR A 114 0.78 6.05 10.51
C THR A 114 -0.42 6.97 10.26
N LYS A 115 -0.21 8.15 9.67
CA LYS A 115 -1.30 9.08 9.35
C LYS A 115 -2.37 8.42 8.47
N ASN A 116 -1.98 7.66 7.46
CA ASN A 116 -2.93 6.95 6.59
C ASN A 116 -3.76 5.92 7.38
N LEU A 117 -3.13 5.22 8.32
CA LEU A 117 -3.80 4.23 9.17
C LEU A 117 -4.81 4.89 10.12
N VAL A 118 -4.44 6.02 10.72
CA VAL A 118 -5.35 6.78 11.60
C VAL A 118 -6.57 7.27 10.81
N GLU A 119 -6.37 7.88 9.64
CA GLU A 119 -7.46 8.32 8.76
C GLU A 119 -8.36 7.16 8.32
N TRP A 120 -7.78 5.97 8.11
CA TRP A 120 -8.51 4.77 7.75
C TRP A 120 -9.42 4.27 8.88
N GLU A 121 -8.91 4.27 10.10
CA GLU A 121 -9.68 3.85 11.28
C GLU A 121 -10.77 4.85 11.66
N GLU A 122 -10.57 6.14 11.41
CA GLU A 122 -11.59 7.20 11.63
C GLU A 122 -12.86 6.95 10.81
N VAL A 123 -12.76 6.29 9.66
CA VAL A 123 -13.92 5.94 8.82
C VAL A 123 -14.41 4.50 9.03
N GLY A 124 -13.89 3.80 10.03
CA GLY A 124 -14.38 2.49 10.46
C GLY A 124 -13.63 1.28 9.89
N GLY A 125 -12.51 1.51 9.22
CA GLY A 125 -11.62 0.44 8.73
C GLY A 125 -10.68 -0.09 9.81
N VAL A 126 -9.85 -1.06 9.47
CA VAL A 126 -8.82 -1.64 10.33
C VAL A 126 -7.44 -1.35 9.75
N GLY A 127 -6.60 -0.64 10.50
CA GLY A 127 -5.22 -0.34 10.12
C GLY A 127 -4.25 -1.44 10.51
N ILE A 128 -3.27 -1.71 9.66
CA ILE A 128 -2.14 -2.62 9.93
C ILE A 128 -0.85 -1.88 9.59
N LYS A 129 -0.01 -1.64 10.60
CA LYS A 129 1.27 -0.95 10.42
C LYS A 129 2.29 -1.89 9.78
N ARG A 130 2.81 -1.47 8.64
CA ARG A 130 3.95 -2.13 8.01
C ARG A 130 5.24 -1.73 8.73
N ILE A 131 5.97 -2.68 9.25
CA ILE A 131 7.25 -2.47 9.92
C ILE A 131 8.38 -2.93 9.01
N THR A 132 9.31 -2.03 8.70
CA THR A 132 10.51 -2.32 7.93
C THR A 132 11.76 -1.83 8.67
N LYS A 133 12.94 -2.02 8.09
CA LYS A 133 14.21 -1.51 8.65
C LYS A 133 14.36 0.00 8.54
N VAL A 134 13.56 0.65 7.69
CA VAL A 134 13.56 2.12 7.59
C VAL A 134 12.93 2.69 8.85
N ALA A 135 13.67 3.57 9.53
CA ALA A 135 13.20 4.18 10.76
C ALA A 135 11.94 5.02 10.50
N ASP A 136 10.87 4.69 11.17
CA ASP A 136 9.64 5.46 11.22
C ASP A 136 9.38 5.89 12.66
N ASN A 137 9.62 7.16 12.95
CA ASN A 137 9.41 7.72 14.30
C ASN A 137 7.93 7.68 14.72
N SER A 138 7.00 7.66 13.78
CA SER A 138 5.57 7.57 14.04
C SER A 138 5.12 6.20 14.55
N ARG A 139 5.96 5.16 14.39
CA ARG A 139 5.68 3.81 14.90
C ARG A 139 5.36 3.78 16.39
N LYS A 140 6.04 4.61 17.19
CA LYS A 140 5.82 4.68 18.65
C LYS A 140 4.41 5.14 19.01
N LEU A 141 3.72 5.84 18.10
CA LEU A 141 2.36 6.33 18.28
C LEU A 141 1.31 5.29 17.83
N TRP A 142 1.73 4.24 17.13
CA TRP A 142 0.83 3.19 16.66
C TRP A 142 0.71 2.08 17.70
N LYS A 143 -0.52 1.75 18.09
CA LYS A 143 -0.84 0.71 19.09
C LYS A 143 -1.71 -0.43 18.51
N GLY A 144 -1.98 -0.39 17.20
CA GLY A 144 -2.80 -1.39 16.52
C GLY A 144 -1.99 -2.58 15.99
N LEU A 145 -2.56 -3.26 15.01
CA LEU A 145 -1.94 -4.42 14.35
C LEU A 145 -0.67 -4.02 13.60
N GLU A 146 0.31 -4.90 13.60
CA GLU A 146 1.59 -4.72 12.91
C GLU A 146 1.96 -5.95 12.06
N VAL A 147 2.62 -5.72 10.93
CA VAL A 147 3.21 -6.76 10.08
C VAL A 147 4.66 -6.41 9.76
N LYS A 148 5.58 -7.26 10.21
CA LYS A 148 7.03 -7.19 9.89
C LYS A 148 7.38 -8.07 8.69
N ASN A 149 6.76 -9.24 8.59
CA ASN A 149 6.96 -10.18 7.50
C ASN A 149 5.67 -10.25 6.65
N LEU A 150 5.77 -9.90 5.38
CA LEU A 150 4.61 -9.91 4.47
C LEU A 150 3.92 -11.26 4.40
N GLY A 151 4.67 -12.35 4.55
CA GLY A 151 4.12 -13.70 4.59
C GLY A 151 3.13 -13.97 5.72
N ASN A 152 3.10 -13.12 6.75
CA ASN A 152 2.19 -13.24 7.89
C ASN A 152 0.89 -12.43 7.71
N LEU A 153 0.76 -11.64 6.65
CA LEU A 153 -0.43 -10.82 6.45
C LEU A 153 -1.72 -11.65 6.44
N ALA A 154 -1.71 -12.79 5.77
CA ALA A 154 -2.88 -13.68 5.71
C ALA A 154 -3.36 -14.11 7.11
N ILE A 155 -2.44 -14.32 8.05
CA ILE A 155 -2.75 -14.69 9.44
C ILE A 155 -3.35 -13.50 10.18
N VAL A 156 -2.80 -12.31 9.99
CA VAL A 156 -3.25 -11.09 10.67
C VAL A 156 -4.67 -10.70 10.26
N VAL A 157 -5.02 -10.88 8.99
CA VAL A 157 -6.37 -10.57 8.47
C VAL A 157 -7.36 -11.74 8.55
N ALA A 158 -6.89 -12.90 8.95
CA ALA A 158 -7.76 -14.06 9.13
C ALA A 158 -8.75 -13.84 10.30
#